data_01cb986e419c8b114aee12d1e568146f
#
_entry.id   01cb986e419c8b114aee12d1e568146f
#
_cell.length_a   1.000
_cell.length_b   1.000
_cell.length_c   1.000
_cell.angle_alpha   90.00
_cell.angle_beta   90.00
_cell.angle_gamma   90.00
#
_symmetry.space_group_name_H-M   'P 1'
#
loop_
_entity.id
_entity.type
_entity.pdbx_description
1 polymer ?
#
loop_
_entity_poly.entity_id
_entity_poly.type
_entity_poly.pdbx_seq_one_letter_code
_entity_poly.pdbx_strand_id
1 'polypeptide(L)'
;MEQSVFARNALACVGQSYATTDCIGVVRKAAGIKCQGTNWLWRSISNSVKYRYLIERSTKQLEPDQLEEGLLVFRIRFDKIPTGYIDPPDCHHVGVIVKDGGRWAVVQSNPGPGVTVSEFQAKQWDGWGKLKMIVYHGPEKEPEPMPEPDKLEEIYRMVKVLYDAYMAGAQD
;
A
#
# COMPACT_ATOMS: atom_id res chain seq x y z
N MET A 1 12.67 0.27 -2.26
CA MET A 1 11.90 1.33 -2.98
C MET A 1 10.86 1.87 -2.02
N GLU A 2 10.72 3.18 -1.94
CA GLU A 2 9.70 3.81 -1.12
C GLU A 2 8.29 3.54 -1.67
N GLN A 3 7.30 3.40 -0.79
CA GLN A 3 5.90 3.13 -1.16
C GLN A 3 5.33 4.19 -2.12
N SER A 4 5.65 5.46 -1.91
CA SER A 4 5.21 6.56 -2.78
C SER A 4 5.84 6.50 -4.18
N VAL A 5 7.07 6.02 -4.29
CA VAL A 5 7.74 5.78 -5.60
C VAL A 5 7.05 4.62 -6.32
N PHE A 6 6.74 3.54 -5.61
CA PHE A 6 6.01 2.41 -6.19
C PHE A 6 4.61 2.82 -6.67
N ALA A 7 3.85 3.56 -5.84
CA ALA A 7 2.52 4.07 -6.19
C ALA A 7 2.57 4.98 -7.44
N ARG A 8 3.53 5.91 -7.48
CA ARG A 8 3.74 6.77 -8.66
C ARG A 8 4.09 5.98 -9.92
N ASN A 9 4.94 4.96 -9.81
CA ASN A 9 5.28 4.09 -10.93
C ASN A 9 4.05 3.30 -11.43
N ALA A 10 3.15 2.89 -10.51
CA ALA A 10 1.88 2.26 -10.89
C ALA A 10 0.98 3.26 -11.64
N LEU A 11 0.86 4.50 -11.16
CA LEU A 11 0.13 5.57 -11.83
C LEU A 11 0.69 5.86 -13.23
N ALA A 12 2.00 5.78 -13.44
CA ALA A 12 2.63 5.96 -14.74
C ALA A 12 2.25 4.87 -15.78
N CYS A 13 1.62 3.77 -15.34
CA CYS A 13 1.08 2.75 -16.26
C CYS A 13 -0.31 3.10 -16.80
N VAL A 14 -1.00 4.09 -16.25
CA VAL A 14 -2.38 4.46 -16.63
C VAL A 14 -2.44 4.80 -18.13
N GLY A 15 -3.49 4.33 -18.78
CA GLY A 15 -3.70 4.48 -20.22
C GLY A 15 -3.02 3.39 -21.08
N GLN A 16 -2.19 2.52 -20.51
CA GLN A 16 -1.62 1.39 -21.24
C GLN A 16 -2.70 0.33 -21.51
N SER A 17 -2.63 -0.30 -22.71
CA SER A 17 -3.58 -1.37 -23.05
C SER A 17 -3.36 -2.62 -22.19
N TYR A 18 -4.43 -3.39 -21.99
CA TYR A 18 -4.34 -4.67 -21.26
C TYR A 18 -3.38 -5.66 -21.93
N ALA A 19 -3.28 -5.65 -23.24
CA ALA A 19 -2.38 -6.53 -23.99
C ALA A 19 -0.90 -6.27 -23.68
N THR A 20 -0.56 -5.04 -23.36
CA THR A 20 0.83 -4.63 -23.01
C THR A 20 1.09 -4.62 -21.50
N THR A 21 0.03 -4.46 -20.71
CA THR A 21 0.12 -4.33 -19.26
C THR A 21 -1.16 -4.88 -18.62
N ASP A 22 -1.18 -6.18 -18.37
CA ASP A 22 -2.23 -6.86 -17.61
C ASP A 22 -2.19 -6.46 -16.12
N CYS A 23 -3.06 -6.98 -15.28
CA CYS A 23 -3.13 -6.60 -13.86
C CYS A 23 -1.81 -6.87 -13.12
N ILE A 24 -1.16 -8.02 -13.36
CA ILE A 24 0.16 -8.29 -12.77
C ILE A 24 1.28 -7.51 -13.47
N GLY A 25 1.08 -7.10 -14.70
CA GLY A 25 1.98 -6.23 -15.47
C GLY A 25 2.17 -4.86 -14.83
N VAL A 26 1.12 -4.29 -14.24
CA VAL A 26 1.20 -3.05 -13.44
C VAL A 26 2.19 -3.24 -12.28
N VAL A 27 2.01 -4.31 -11.50
CA VAL A 27 2.89 -4.61 -10.35
C VAL A 27 4.33 -4.87 -10.81
N ARG A 28 4.50 -5.65 -11.90
CA ARG A 28 5.83 -5.93 -12.47
C ARG A 28 6.57 -4.66 -12.88
N LYS A 29 5.92 -3.78 -13.61
CA LYS A 29 6.50 -2.53 -14.09
C LYS A 29 6.78 -1.57 -12.95
N ALA A 30 5.82 -1.40 -12.04
CA ALA A 30 5.96 -0.46 -10.93
C ALA A 30 7.04 -0.86 -9.93
N ALA A 31 7.16 -2.16 -9.61
CA ALA A 31 8.12 -2.68 -8.64
C ALA A 31 9.44 -3.18 -9.25
N GLY A 32 9.54 -3.30 -10.58
CA GLY A 32 10.71 -3.84 -11.24
C GLY A 32 10.91 -5.35 -11.00
N ILE A 33 9.83 -6.12 -10.81
CA ILE A 33 9.90 -7.55 -10.48
C ILE A 33 9.53 -8.46 -11.66
N LYS A 34 10.02 -9.71 -11.61
CA LYS A 34 9.73 -10.76 -12.60
C LYS A 34 8.77 -11.79 -12.01
N CYS A 35 7.52 -11.42 -11.79
CA CYS A 35 6.48 -12.30 -11.28
C CYS A 35 5.72 -12.95 -12.44
N GLN A 36 5.43 -14.26 -12.37
CA GLN A 36 4.79 -14.99 -13.48
C GLN A 36 3.28 -14.73 -13.59
N GLY A 37 2.60 -14.47 -12.48
CA GLY A 37 1.16 -14.23 -12.46
C GLY A 37 0.65 -13.88 -11.07
N THR A 38 -0.63 -13.52 -10.99
CA THR A 38 -1.28 -13.12 -9.75
C THR A 38 -1.33 -14.24 -8.71
N ASN A 39 -1.66 -15.45 -9.14
CA ASN A 39 -1.63 -16.65 -8.29
C ASN A 39 -0.24 -16.93 -7.73
N TRP A 40 0.78 -16.76 -8.55
CA TRP A 40 2.15 -16.95 -8.14
C TRP A 40 2.59 -15.86 -7.15
N LEU A 41 2.21 -14.61 -7.38
CA LEU A 41 2.47 -13.51 -6.46
C LEU A 41 1.81 -13.76 -5.10
N TRP A 42 0.52 -14.11 -5.09
CA TRP A 42 -0.23 -14.38 -3.86
C TRP A 42 0.40 -15.50 -3.01
N ARG A 43 0.91 -16.55 -3.66
CA ARG A 43 1.53 -17.72 -3.01
C ARG A 43 2.98 -17.47 -2.60
N SER A 44 3.61 -16.41 -3.06
CA SER A 44 5.04 -16.12 -2.89
C SER A 44 5.46 -15.72 -1.46
N ILE A 45 4.55 -15.77 -0.49
CA ILE A 45 4.86 -15.56 0.95
C ILE A 45 5.51 -16.78 1.60
N SER A 46 5.41 -17.97 0.99
CA SER A 46 5.96 -19.20 1.55
C SER A 46 7.49 -19.18 1.58
N ASN A 47 8.09 -19.99 2.46
CA ASN A 47 9.50 -20.03 2.88
C ASN A 47 10.57 -20.27 1.78
N SER A 48 10.20 -20.34 0.52
CA SER A 48 11.14 -20.38 -0.60
C SER A 48 11.82 -19.02 -0.76
N VAL A 49 13.02 -18.89 -0.22
CA VAL A 49 13.80 -17.63 -0.15
C VAL A 49 14.00 -16.98 -1.51
N LYS A 50 14.05 -17.76 -2.59
CA LYS A 50 14.34 -17.26 -3.95
C LYS A 50 13.20 -16.48 -4.58
N TYR A 51 11.94 -16.73 -4.20
CA TYR A 51 10.74 -16.19 -4.87
C TYR A 51 9.75 -15.54 -3.91
N ARG A 52 10.21 -15.14 -2.72
CA ARG A 52 9.37 -14.46 -1.73
C ARG A 52 9.21 -13.00 -2.12
N TYR A 53 8.11 -12.68 -2.81
CA TYR A 53 7.77 -11.29 -3.15
C TYR A 53 6.90 -10.61 -2.10
N LEU A 54 6.03 -11.34 -1.41
CA LEU A 54 5.24 -10.79 -0.31
C LEU A 54 5.92 -11.04 1.04
N ILE A 55 5.92 -10.03 1.90
CA ILE A 55 6.29 -10.16 3.32
C ILE A 55 5.07 -10.34 4.20
N GLU A 56 3.93 -9.83 3.76
CA GLU A 56 2.66 -9.89 4.47
C GLU A 56 1.53 -10.07 3.47
N ARG A 57 0.49 -10.82 3.86
CA ARG A 57 -0.80 -10.88 3.16
C ARG A 57 -1.91 -11.24 4.12
N SER A 58 -3.13 -10.83 3.81
CA SER A 58 -4.32 -11.15 4.57
C SER A 58 -5.53 -11.29 3.66
N THR A 59 -6.49 -12.13 4.06
CA THR A 59 -7.84 -12.21 3.49
C THR A 59 -8.86 -11.42 4.31
N LYS A 60 -8.43 -10.73 5.37
CA LYS A 60 -9.27 -9.78 6.07
C LYS A 60 -9.44 -8.52 5.23
N GLN A 61 -10.62 -7.94 5.27
CA GLN A 61 -10.89 -6.68 4.61
C GLN A 61 -9.98 -5.58 5.18
N LEU A 62 -9.51 -4.68 4.31
CA LEU A 62 -8.77 -3.50 4.73
C LEU A 62 -9.73 -2.48 5.33
N GLU A 63 -9.43 -2.06 6.54
CA GLU A 63 -10.12 -0.95 7.17
C GLU A 63 -9.50 0.38 6.70
N PRO A 64 -10.25 1.50 6.76
CA PRO A 64 -9.77 2.80 6.29
C PRO A 64 -8.46 3.27 6.95
N ASP A 65 -8.27 2.97 8.23
CA ASP A 65 -7.08 3.30 9.03
C ASP A 65 -5.85 2.42 8.73
N GLN A 66 -6.04 1.36 7.93
CA GLN A 66 -4.97 0.47 7.49
C GLN A 66 -4.48 0.78 6.07
N LEU A 67 -5.13 1.74 5.39
CA LEU A 67 -4.77 2.10 4.03
C LEU A 67 -3.43 2.83 3.98
N GLU A 68 -2.55 2.33 3.14
CA GLU A 68 -1.28 2.97 2.82
C GLU A 68 -0.95 2.80 1.33
N GLU A 69 -0.22 3.75 0.77
CA GLU A 69 0.18 3.68 -0.64
C GLU A 69 1.04 2.45 -0.90
N GLY A 70 0.87 1.87 -2.08
CA GLY A 70 1.65 0.72 -2.51
C GLY A 70 1.17 -0.62 -1.94
N LEU A 71 0.12 -0.67 -1.12
CA LEU A 71 -0.52 -1.94 -0.81
C LEU A 71 -1.04 -2.59 -2.10
N LEU A 72 -0.87 -3.89 -2.18
CA LEU A 72 -1.53 -4.70 -3.20
C LEU A 72 -2.89 -5.13 -2.68
N VAL A 73 -3.91 -5.07 -3.55
CA VAL A 73 -5.24 -5.62 -3.28
C VAL A 73 -5.57 -6.69 -4.30
N PHE A 74 -6.26 -7.74 -3.87
CA PHE A 74 -6.47 -8.95 -4.65
C PHE A 74 -7.95 -9.31 -4.72
N ARG A 75 -8.38 -9.85 -5.88
CA ARG A 75 -9.65 -10.57 -6.02
C ARG A 75 -9.37 -12.07 -6.04
N ILE A 76 -10.06 -12.81 -5.17
CA ILE A 76 -9.76 -14.21 -4.87
C ILE A 76 -11.03 -15.05 -4.95
N ARG A 77 -10.97 -16.14 -5.70
CA ARG A 77 -12.01 -17.18 -5.71
C ARG A 77 -11.55 -18.28 -4.78
N PHE A 78 -12.08 -18.33 -3.58
CA PHE A 78 -11.60 -19.22 -2.52
C PHE A 78 -11.85 -20.71 -2.82
N ASP A 79 -12.86 -21.02 -3.60
CA ASP A 79 -13.29 -22.37 -3.98
C ASP A 79 -12.72 -22.85 -5.33
N LYS A 80 -11.98 -22.03 -6.04
CA LYS A 80 -11.45 -22.33 -7.37
C LYS A 80 -9.97 -22.69 -7.32
N ILE A 81 -9.60 -23.70 -8.10
CA ILE A 81 -8.21 -24.07 -8.34
C ILE A 81 -7.77 -23.39 -9.64
N PRO A 82 -6.73 -22.56 -9.63
CA PRO A 82 -6.24 -21.93 -10.84
C PRO A 82 -5.54 -22.95 -11.77
N THR A 83 -5.56 -22.67 -13.05
CA THR A 83 -4.88 -23.53 -14.04
C THR A 83 -3.38 -23.69 -13.71
N GLY A 84 -2.92 -24.93 -13.66
CA GLY A 84 -1.53 -25.26 -13.32
C GLY A 84 -1.22 -25.34 -11.83
N TYR A 85 -2.22 -25.27 -10.97
CA TYR A 85 -2.12 -25.47 -9.53
C TYR A 85 -2.95 -26.68 -9.09
N ILE A 86 -2.68 -27.20 -7.90
CA ILE A 86 -3.32 -28.40 -7.36
C ILE A 86 -4.34 -28.07 -6.25
N ASP A 87 -4.31 -26.84 -5.73
CA ASP A 87 -5.11 -26.39 -4.59
C ASP A 87 -5.66 -24.98 -4.81
N PRO A 88 -6.80 -24.63 -4.18
CA PRO A 88 -7.28 -23.26 -4.12
C PRO A 88 -6.39 -22.37 -3.22
N PRO A 89 -6.54 -21.05 -3.21
CA PRO A 89 -7.50 -20.28 -4.00
C PRO A 89 -6.96 -19.86 -5.37
N ASP A 90 -7.88 -19.43 -6.25
CA ASP A 90 -7.56 -18.72 -7.49
C ASP A 90 -7.54 -17.21 -7.26
N CYS A 91 -6.35 -16.64 -7.14
CA CYS A 91 -6.13 -15.21 -7.11
C CYS A 91 -6.02 -14.70 -8.55
N HIS A 92 -7.13 -14.20 -9.08
CA HIS A 92 -7.26 -13.90 -10.51
C HIS A 92 -7.04 -12.43 -10.89
N HIS A 93 -6.98 -11.53 -9.91
CA HIS A 93 -6.79 -10.11 -10.17
C HIS A 93 -5.99 -9.42 -9.05
N VAL A 94 -5.25 -8.36 -9.40
CA VAL A 94 -4.48 -7.54 -8.48
C VAL A 94 -4.54 -6.07 -8.88
N GLY A 95 -4.59 -5.19 -7.89
CA GLY A 95 -4.45 -3.74 -8.03
C GLY A 95 -3.43 -3.19 -7.05
N VAL A 96 -3.03 -1.95 -7.25
CA VAL A 96 -2.09 -1.20 -6.39
C VAL A 96 -2.84 -0.02 -5.78
N ILE A 97 -2.85 0.09 -4.46
CA ILE A 97 -3.43 1.24 -3.75
C ILE A 97 -2.53 2.46 -3.94
N VAL A 98 -3.14 3.57 -4.28
CA VAL A 98 -2.50 4.86 -4.49
C VAL A 98 -3.33 5.98 -3.88
N LYS A 99 -2.74 7.16 -3.68
CA LYS A 99 -3.48 8.40 -3.50
C LYS A 99 -3.59 9.15 -4.82
N ASP A 100 -4.80 9.45 -5.24
CA ASP A 100 -5.11 10.26 -6.42
C ASP A 100 -5.96 11.46 -6.01
N GLY A 101 -5.42 12.67 -6.14
CA GLY A 101 -6.08 13.88 -5.67
C GLY A 101 -6.43 13.87 -4.18
N GLY A 102 -5.63 13.22 -3.33
CA GLY A 102 -5.85 13.06 -1.90
C GLY A 102 -6.85 11.97 -1.51
N ARG A 103 -7.44 11.25 -2.47
CA ARG A 103 -8.39 10.16 -2.24
C ARG A 103 -7.71 8.81 -2.45
N TRP A 104 -8.18 7.80 -1.71
CA TRP A 104 -7.72 6.43 -1.92
C TRP A 104 -8.29 5.85 -3.21
N ALA A 105 -7.42 5.37 -4.06
CA ALA A 105 -7.74 4.80 -5.36
C ALA A 105 -6.93 3.53 -5.62
N VAL A 106 -7.31 2.79 -6.65
CA VAL A 106 -6.61 1.60 -7.10
C VAL A 106 -6.21 1.74 -8.56
N VAL A 107 -4.94 1.56 -8.84
CA VAL A 107 -4.45 1.34 -10.19
C VAL A 107 -4.58 -0.14 -10.51
N GLN A 108 -5.34 -0.47 -11.55
CA GLN A 108 -5.57 -1.83 -11.98
C GLN A 108 -5.68 -1.89 -13.50
N SER A 109 -5.47 -3.08 -14.08
CA SER A 109 -5.65 -3.29 -15.51
C SER A 109 -6.74 -4.33 -15.77
N ASN A 110 -7.72 -3.98 -16.58
CA ASN A 110 -8.82 -4.85 -16.96
C ASN A 110 -8.88 -5.03 -18.49
N PRO A 111 -9.34 -6.21 -18.97
CA PRO A 111 -9.64 -6.40 -20.39
C PRO A 111 -10.60 -5.31 -20.89
N GLY A 112 -10.30 -4.72 -22.06
CA GLY A 112 -11.03 -3.61 -22.65
C GLY A 112 -10.42 -2.25 -22.28
N PRO A 113 -10.64 -1.70 -21.07
CA PRO A 113 -10.14 -0.36 -20.74
C PRO A 113 -8.62 -0.29 -20.52
N GLY A 114 -7.95 -1.43 -20.29
CA GLY A 114 -6.52 -1.43 -19.95
C GLY A 114 -6.26 -0.96 -18.52
N VAL A 115 -5.16 -0.21 -18.33
CA VAL A 115 -4.77 0.31 -17.02
C VAL A 115 -5.55 1.58 -16.71
N THR A 116 -6.29 1.55 -15.61
CA THR A 116 -7.14 2.64 -15.12
C THR A 116 -6.92 2.90 -13.64
N VAL A 117 -7.33 4.08 -13.19
CA VAL A 117 -7.50 4.43 -11.78
C VAL A 117 -8.98 4.38 -11.45
N SER A 118 -9.34 3.77 -10.34
CA SER A 118 -10.69 3.76 -9.80
C SER A 118 -10.67 4.02 -8.30
N GLU A 119 -11.75 4.59 -7.76
CA GLU A 119 -11.88 4.80 -6.33
C GLU A 119 -11.75 3.47 -5.58
N PHE A 120 -11.02 3.46 -4.47
CA PHE A 120 -10.90 2.28 -3.62
C PHE A 120 -12.22 2.00 -2.89
N GLN A 121 -12.71 0.80 -3.05
CA GLN A 121 -13.87 0.29 -2.32
C GLN A 121 -13.52 -1.07 -1.70
N ALA A 122 -13.40 -1.12 -0.38
CA ALA A 122 -12.93 -2.30 0.34
C ALA A 122 -13.69 -3.58 -0.03
N LYS A 123 -15.02 -3.49 -0.18
CA LYS A 123 -15.90 -4.63 -0.56
C LYS A 123 -15.62 -5.26 -1.93
N GLN A 124 -14.82 -4.62 -2.77
CA GLN A 124 -14.44 -5.15 -4.09
C GLN A 124 -13.20 -6.05 -4.05
N TRP A 125 -12.56 -6.15 -2.89
CA TRP A 125 -11.28 -6.83 -2.72
C TRP A 125 -11.36 -7.87 -1.62
N ASP A 126 -10.84 -9.06 -1.89
CA ASP A 126 -10.92 -10.22 -1.00
C ASP A 126 -9.66 -10.41 -0.16
N GLY A 127 -8.62 -9.64 -0.43
CA GLY A 127 -7.38 -9.70 0.30
C GLY A 127 -6.40 -8.60 -0.09
N TRP A 128 -5.35 -8.48 0.68
CA TRP A 128 -4.28 -7.51 0.46
C TRP A 128 -2.89 -8.11 0.77
N GLY A 129 -1.83 -7.40 0.38
CA GLY A 129 -0.46 -7.81 0.68
C GLY A 129 0.56 -6.70 0.50
N LYS A 130 1.73 -6.92 1.12
CA LYS A 130 2.90 -6.03 1.06
C LYS A 130 4.04 -6.70 0.30
N LEU A 131 4.63 -5.96 -0.64
CA LEU A 131 5.82 -6.40 -1.37
C LEU A 131 7.08 -6.26 -0.51
N LYS A 132 7.92 -7.27 -0.50
CA LYS A 132 9.18 -7.29 0.28
C LYS A 132 10.15 -6.15 -0.06
N MET A 133 10.18 -5.71 -1.32
CA MET A 133 11.10 -4.68 -1.79
C MET A 133 10.58 -3.25 -1.60
N ILE A 134 9.38 -3.08 -1.08
CA ILE A 134 8.79 -1.79 -0.79
C ILE A 134 8.96 -1.48 0.70
N VAL A 135 9.39 -0.28 1.01
CA VAL A 135 9.46 0.25 2.37
C VAL A 135 8.12 0.90 2.67
N TYR A 136 7.40 0.34 3.63
CA TYR A 136 6.11 0.84 4.10
C TYR A 136 6.31 1.59 5.42
N HIS A 137 5.70 2.74 5.56
CA HIS A 137 5.79 3.59 6.75
C HIS A 137 4.58 3.45 7.69
N GLY A 138 3.65 2.57 7.32
CA GLY A 138 2.35 2.43 7.96
C GLY A 138 1.33 3.45 7.44
N PRO A 139 0.09 3.35 7.89
CA PRO A 139 -0.93 4.33 7.56
C PRO A 139 -0.47 5.72 8.00
N GLU A 140 -0.72 6.70 7.14
CA GLU A 140 -0.43 8.09 7.47
C GLU A 140 -1.30 8.49 8.67
N LYS A 141 -0.67 8.68 9.82
CA LYS A 141 -1.40 9.22 10.97
C LYS A 141 -1.88 10.61 10.60
N GLU A 142 -3.16 10.85 10.74
CA GLU A 142 -3.65 12.23 10.70
C GLU A 142 -2.81 13.05 11.67
N PRO A 143 -2.33 14.24 11.25
CA PRO A 143 -1.64 15.12 12.18
C PRO A 143 -2.55 15.30 13.39
N GLU A 144 -1.99 15.04 14.57
CA GLU A 144 -2.74 15.28 15.81
C GLU A 144 -3.31 16.70 15.73
N PRO A 145 -4.60 16.88 16.04
CA PRO A 145 -5.19 18.20 16.00
C PRO A 145 -4.31 19.14 16.85
N MET A 146 -3.94 20.27 16.25
CA MET A 146 -3.14 21.26 16.96
C MET A 146 -3.82 21.54 18.31
N PRO A 147 -3.07 21.52 19.42
CA PRO A 147 -3.64 21.83 20.72
C PRO A 147 -4.37 23.17 20.65
N GLU A 148 -5.51 23.24 21.31
CA GLU A 148 -6.30 24.47 21.39
C GLU A 148 -5.40 25.65 21.80
N PRO A 149 -5.69 26.89 21.34
CA PRO A 149 -4.85 28.05 21.59
C PRO A 149 -4.46 28.24 23.06
N ASP A 150 -5.38 27.93 23.97
CA ASP A 150 -5.14 28.03 25.43
C ASP A 150 -4.09 27.02 25.91
N LYS A 151 -4.09 25.81 25.34
CA LYS A 151 -3.07 24.79 25.64
C LYS A 151 -1.70 25.14 25.06
N LEU A 152 -1.67 25.77 23.89
CA LEU A 152 -0.42 26.29 23.31
C LEU A 152 0.22 27.36 24.19
N GLU A 153 -0.59 28.25 24.74
CA GLU A 153 -0.10 29.30 25.65
C GLU A 153 0.42 28.72 26.96
N GLU A 154 -0.26 27.72 27.51
CA GLU A 154 0.20 26.96 28.69
C GLU A 154 1.52 26.24 28.41
N ILE A 155 1.64 25.51 27.30
CA ILE A 155 2.88 24.85 26.89
C ILE A 155 4.01 25.87 26.73
N TYR A 156 3.74 27.01 26.09
CA TYR A 156 4.74 28.06 25.92
C TYR A 156 5.24 28.59 27.27
N ARG A 157 4.34 28.84 28.24
CA ARG A 157 4.70 29.26 29.61
C ARG A 157 5.57 28.22 30.31
N MET A 158 5.21 26.91 30.20
CA MET A 158 6.01 25.82 30.79
C MET A 158 7.40 25.75 30.20
N VAL A 159 7.51 25.80 28.88
CA VAL A 159 8.79 25.75 28.16
C VAL A 159 9.65 26.95 28.53
N LYS A 160 9.05 28.14 28.63
CA LYS A 160 9.76 29.36 29.05
C LYS A 160 10.33 29.21 30.47
N VAL A 161 9.54 28.71 31.42
CA VAL A 161 10.01 28.49 32.80
C VAL A 161 11.18 27.49 32.84
N LEU A 162 11.11 26.40 32.10
CA LEU A 162 12.18 25.41 32.00
C LEU A 162 13.44 26.00 31.37
N TYR A 163 13.28 26.78 30.32
CA TYR A 163 14.38 27.47 29.64
C TYR A 163 15.07 28.48 30.58
N ASP A 164 14.30 29.33 31.27
CA ASP A 164 14.84 30.32 32.19
C ASP A 164 15.58 29.64 33.38
N ALA A 165 15.05 28.53 33.91
CA ALA A 165 15.70 27.72 34.93
C ALA A 165 17.01 27.07 34.43
N TYR A 166 17.01 26.54 33.22
CA TYR A 166 18.21 25.97 32.58
C TYR A 166 19.31 27.01 32.40
N MET A 167 18.93 28.18 31.91
CA MET A 167 19.87 29.30 31.69
C MET A 167 20.44 29.85 32.99
N ALA A 168 19.65 29.87 34.08
CA ALA A 168 20.11 30.27 35.41
C ALA A 168 21.12 29.28 36.01
N GLY A 169 20.93 27.97 35.83
CA GLY A 169 21.84 26.94 36.30
C GLY A 169 23.11 26.76 35.45
N ALA A 170 23.18 27.36 34.28
CA ALA A 170 24.34 27.27 33.37
C ALA A 170 25.38 28.41 33.65
N GLN A 171 25.16 29.25 34.65
CA GLN A 171 26.04 30.38 34.99
C GLN A 171 26.90 30.12 36.25
N ASP A 172 26.81 28.96 36.86
CA ASP A 172 27.67 28.46 37.95
C ASP A 172 28.70 27.42 37.39
#